data_67a99f882317773ccb78a614203c019b
#
_entry.id   67a99f882317773ccb78a614203c019b
#
_cell.length_a   1.000
_cell.length_b   1.000
_cell.length_c   1.000
_cell.angle_alpha   90.00
_cell.angle_beta   90.00
_cell.angle_gamma   90.00
#
_symmetry.space_group_name_H-M   'P 1'
#
loop_
_entity.id
_entity.type
_entity.pdbx_description
1 polymer ?
#
loop_
_entity_poly.entity_id
_entity_poly.type
_entity_poly.pdbx_seq_one_letter_code
_entity_poly.pdbx_strand_id
1 'polypeptide(L)'
;MKKILFKGCGTAISTPFDENGVNLKEFEKLVNYQIKNGVDAIIVCGTTGESSTMTEEEKDATISCAVKTSNGRVPIIAGTGGNNTLKVIENSKKAESLGVDGLLIVTPYYNKCTQKGLIEHYKIIAKNVSLPIILYSVPSRTGVNILPETCLELSKIDNIVAIKEASGNLSQVAEIAHLCSDNLNIYSGNDDQVLPVLSLGGLGV
;
A
#
# COMPACT_ATOMS: atom_id res chain seq x y z
N MET A 1 -19.35 -3.23 5.61
CA MET A 1 -18.51 -3.19 4.38
C MET A 1 -17.45 -2.13 4.53
N LYS A 2 -16.19 -2.45 4.30
CA LYS A 2 -15.06 -1.49 4.43
C LYS A 2 -15.04 -0.50 3.27
N LYS A 3 -14.43 0.68 3.50
CA LYS A 3 -14.19 1.66 2.44
C LYS A 3 -13.39 1.04 1.30
N ILE A 4 -13.88 1.19 0.09
CA ILE A 4 -13.15 0.80 -1.13
C ILE A 4 -12.43 2.05 -1.63
N LEU A 5 -11.09 1.99 -1.72
CA LEU A 5 -10.27 3.08 -2.25
C LEU A 5 -10.34 3.15 -3.78
N PHE A 6 -10.26 1.99 -4.44
CA PHE A 6 -10.40 1.86 -5.88
C PHE A 6 -10.82 0.43 -6.26
N LYS A 7 -11.23 0.22 -7.50
CA LYS A 7 -11.41 -1.09 -8.14
C LYS A 7 -10.69 -1.08 -9.47
N GLY A 8 -9.98 -2.17 -9.78
CA GLY A 8 -9.24 -2.28 -11.04
C GLY A 8 -7.72 -2.17 -10.84
N CYS A 9 -7.08 -1.29 -11.59
CA CYS A 9 -5.62 -1.16 -11.63
C CYS A 9 -5.12 0.00 -10.79
N GLY A 10 -4.44 -0.31 -9.69
CA GLY A 10 -3.66 0.65 -8.90
C GLY A 10 -2.17 0.50 -9.22
N THR A 11 -1.65 1.38 -10.08
CA THR A 11 -0.25 1.28 -10.52
C THR A 11 0.74 1.62 -9.40
N ALA A 12 1.61 0.66 -9.06
CA ALA A 12 2.81 0.93 -8.27
C ALA A 12 3.82 1.67 -9.17
N ILE A 13 3.78 2.99 -9.14
CA ILE A 13 4.53 3.84 -10.07
C ILE A 13 6.03 3.85 -9.74
N SER A 14 6.88 3.84 -10.78
CA SER A 14 8.33 4.03 -10.64
C SER A 14 8.67 5.50 -10.37
N THR A 15 9.84 5.73 -9.77
CA THR A 15 10.37 7.05 -9.51
C THR A 15 11.55 7.32 -10.45
N PRO A 16 11.43 8.27 -11.40
CA PRO A 16 12.57 8.66 -12.23
C PRO A 16 13.63 9.40 -11.41
N PHE A 17 14.88 9.06 -11.63
CA PHE A 17 16.04 9.73 -11.02
C PHE A 17 16.95 10.31 -12.09
N ASP A 18 17.71 11.34 -11.73
CA ASP A 18 18.85 11.87 -12.46
C ASP A 18 20.04 12.13 -11.52
N GLU A 19 21.07 12.80 -11.97
CA GLU A 19 22.26 13.08 -11.16
C GLU A 19 22.00 13.97 -9.92
N ASN A 20 20.83 14.60 -9.84
CA ASN A 20 20.42 15.48 -8.73
C ASN A 20 19.41 14.82 -7.78
N GLY A 21 19.07 13.54 -7.98
CA GLY A 21 18.09 12.79 -7.20
C GLY A 21 16.79 12.56 -7.96
N VAL A 22 15.63 12.72 -7.33
CA VAL A 22 14.32 12.48 -7.97
C VAL A 22 14.01 13.53 -9.04
N ASN A 23 13.80 13.08 -10.27
CA ASN A 23 13.38 13.93 -11.39
C ASN A 23 11.85 14.15 -11.37
N LEU A 24 11.40 15.14 -10.60
CA LEU A 24 9.97 15.44 -10.44
C LEU A 24 9.28 15.83 -11.75
N LYS A 25 9.99 16.42 -12.72
CA LYS A 25 9.42 16.77 -14.01
C LYS A 25 9.05 15.55 -14.85
N GLU A 26 9.92 14.54 -14.87
CA GLU A 26 9.62 13.28 -15.55
C GLU A 26 8.59 12.47 -14.76
N PHE A 27 8.61 12.55 -13.43
CA PHE A 27 7.61 11.92 -12.57
C PHE A 27 6.21 12.47 -12.82
N GLU A 28 6.05 13.80 -12.95
CA GLU A 28 4.77 14.44 -13.32
C GLU A 28 4.25 13.92 -14.66
N LYS A 29 5.11 13.78 -15.66
CA LYS A 29 4.72 13.21 -16.97
C LYS A 29 4.24 11.77 -16.82
N LEU A 30 4.94 10.98 -15.99
CA LEU A 30 4.60 9.57 -15.76
C LEU A 30 3.24 9.45 -15.06
N VAL A 31 2.97 10.27 -14.04
CA VAL A 31 1.65 10.32 -13.38
C VAL A 31 0.54 10.64 -14.39
N ASN A 32 0.73 11.68 -15.21
CA ASN A 32 -0.25 12.05 -16.25
C ASN A 32 -0.42 10.95 -17.31
N TYR A 33 0.66 10.26 -17.68
CA TYR A 33 0.61 9.12 -18.59
C TYR A 33 -0.25 7.98 -18.02
N GLN A 34 -0.04 7.59 -16.76
CA GLN A 34 -0.81 6.55 -16.11
C GLN A 34 -2.31 6.90 -16.09
N ILE A 35 -2.65 8.11 -15.65
CA ILE A 35 -4.04 8.57 -15.58
C ILE A 35 -4.69 8.59 -16.96
N LYS A 36 -3.98 9.08 -17.99
CA LYS A 36 -4.47 9.11 -19.37
C LYS A 36 -4.74 7.69 -19.91
N ASN A 37 -4.00 6.70 -19.46
CA ASN A 37 -4.14 5.30 -19.88
C ASN A 37 -5.10 4.49 -19.00
N GLY A 38 -5.85 5.15 -18.11
CA GLY A 38 -7.00 4.57 -17.44
C GLY A 38 -6.70 3.76 -16.18
N VAL A 39 -5.64 4.11 -15.42
CA VAL A 39 -5.45 3.52 -14.08
C VAL A 39 -6.51 4.01 -13.11
N ASP A 40 -6.87 3.19 -12.15
CA ASP A 40 -7.90 3.49 -11.14
C ASP A 40 -7.31 4.07 -9.85
N ALA A 41 -6.00 3.93 -9.64
CA ALA A 41 -5.25 4.51 -8.53
C ALA A 41 -3.75 4.60 -8.86
N ILE A 42 -3.00 5.42 -8.12
CA ILE A 42 -1.54 5.46 -8.19
C ILE A 42 -0.97 5.25 -6.79
N ILE A 43 -0.08 4.26 -6.67
CA ILE A 43 0.66 3.96 -5.45
C ILE A 43 2.07 4.54 -5.58
N VAL A 44 2.37 5.58 -4.78
CA VAL A 44 3.67 6.26 -4.77
C VAL A 44 4.55 5.77 -3.63
N CYS A 45 5.85 5.85 -3.78
CA CYS A 45 6.82 5.43 -2.75
C CYS A 45 6.60 3.98 -2.26
N GLY A 46 6.08 3.11 -3.14
CA GLY A 46 6.09 1.67 -2.93
C GLY A 46 7.46 1.05 -3.25
N THR A 47 7.54 -0.28 -3.26
CA THR A 47 8.78 -1.01 -3.61
C THR A 47 9.25 -0.69 -5.03
N THR A 48 8.33 -0.66 -6.00
CA THR A 48 8.62 -0.29 -7.39
C THR A 48 9.13 1.13 -7.54
N GLY A 49 8.68 2.05 -6.67
CA GLY A 49 9.15 3.44 -6.61
C GLY A 49 10.47 3.63 -5.87
N GLU A 50 11.17 2.55 -5.51
CA GLU A 50 12.51 2.55 -4.89
C GLU A 50 12.61 3.38 -3.59
N SER A 51 11.51 3.47 -2.83
CA SER A 51 11.41 4.31 -1.63
C SER A 51 12.47 4.00 -0.56
N SER A 52 13.04 2.80 -0.55
CA SER A 52 14.09 2.42 0.41
C SER A 52 15.44 3.13 0.17
N THR A 53 15.66 3.69 -1.01
CA THR A 53 16.89 4.41 -1.38
C THR A 53 16.71 5.93 -1.40
N MET A 54 15.48 6.41 -1.19
CA MET A 54 15.13 7.83 -1.17
C MET A 54 15.31 8.43 0.23
N THR A 55 15.71 9.70 0.28
CA THR A 55 15.62 10.50 1.50
C THR A 55 14.16 10.81 1.86
N GLU A 56 13.91 11.29 3.06
CA GLU A 56 12.54 11.67 3.48
C GLU A 56 12.04 12.88 2.65
N GLU A 57 12.92 13.83 2.35
CA GLU A 57 12.64 15.00 1.52
C GLU A 57 12.24 14.60 0.09
N GLU A 58 12.93 13.62 -0.49
CA GLU A 58 12.60 13.10 -1.82
C GLU A 58 11.25 12.39 -1.83
N LYS A 59 10.94 11.60 -0.80
CA LYS A 59 9.61 10.96 -0.64
C LYS A 59 8.51 12.00 -0.54
N ASP A 60 8.68 13.01 0.32
CA ASP A 60 7.72 14.08 0.50
C ASP A 60 7.47 14.86 -0.80
N ALA A 61 8.54 15.19 -1.52
CA ALA A 61 8.45 15.87 -2.80
C ALA A 61 7.72 15.02 -3.86
N THR A 62 8.03 13.72 -3.93
CA THR A 62 7.39 12.76 -4.84
C THR A 62 5.91 12.59 -4.53
N ILE A 63 5.54 12.41 -3.27
CA ILE A 63 4.13 12.31 -2.84
C ILE A 63 3.38 13.61 -3.16
N SER A 64 3.96 14.76 -2.81
CA SER A 64 3.36 16.07 -3.10
C SER A 64 3.16 16.30 -4.60
N CYS A 65 4.14 15.89 -5.42
CA CYS A 65 4.05 15.95 -6.87
C CYS A 65 2.90 15.08 -7.40
N ALA A 66 2.77 13.84 -6.93
CA ALA A 66 1.70 12.93 -7.33
C ALA A 66 0.31 13.50 -6.99
N VAL A 67 0.13 13.98 -5.75
CA VAL A 67 -1.14 14.57 -5.29
C VAL A 67 -1.51 15.79 -6.14
N LYS A 68 -0.58 16.72 -6.34
CA LYS A 68 -0.80 17.93 -7.16
C LYS A 68 -1.11 17.57 -8.62
N THR A 69 -0.35 16.65 -9.19
CA THR A 69 -0.51 16.24 -10.59
C THR A 69 -1.81 15.47 -10.79
N SER A 70 -2.16 14.56 -9.87
CA SER A 70 -3.45 13.85 -9.95
C SER A 70 -4.62 14.81 -9.87
N ASN A 71 -4.54 15.82 -9.01
CA ASN A 71 -5.60 16.81 -8.79
C ASN A 71 -6.99 16.15 -8.62
N GLY A 72 -7.05 15.06 -7.86
CA GLY A 72 -8.28 14.31 -7.57
C GLY A 72 -8.82 13.46 -8.72
N ARG A 73 -8.10 13.32 -9.84
CA ARG A 73 -8.56 12.49 -10.97
C ARG A 73 -8.55 10.99 -10.64
N VAL A 74 -7.58 10.56 -9.86
CA VAL A 74 -7.49 9.21 -9.29
C VAL A 74 -6.92 9.30 -7.87
N PRO A 75 -7.26 8.38 -6.96
CA PRO A 75 -6.70 8.35 -5.62
C PRO A 75 -5.19 8.11 -5.64
N ILE A 76 -4.48 8.81 -4.74
CA ILE A 76 -3.05 8.65 -4.50
C ILE A 76 -2.86 7.91 -3.17
N ILE A 77 -2.16 6.79 -3.20
CA ILE A 77 -1.86 5.93 -2.06
C ILE A 77 -0.37 5.99 -1.80
N ALA A 78 0.05 6.37 -0.60
CA ALA A 78 1.48 6.46 -0.26
C ALA A 78 1.99 5.20 0.44
N GLY A 79 3.13 4.69 -0.01
CA GLY A 79 3.92 3.69 0.70
C GLY A 79 4.66 4.32 1.89
N THR A 80 4.19 4.04 3.10
CA THR A 80 4.77 4.61 4.34
C THR A 80 5.29 3.55 5.30
N GLY A 81 5.18 2.27 4.91
CA GLY A 81 5.58 1.14 5.74
C GLY A 81 7.08 1.08 6.04
N GLY A 82 7.42 0.37 7.09
CA GLY A 82 8.80 0.19 7.55
C GLY A 82 8.88 -0.77 8.73
N ASN A 83 10.07 -1.00 9.23
CA ASN A 83 10.33 -1.92 10.34
C ASN A 83 10.45 -1.23 11.72
N ASN A 84 10.21 0.08 11.76
CA ASN A 84 10.14 0.87 12.99
C ASN A 84 8.75 1.50 13.10
N THR A 85 7.92 1.03 14.03
CA THR A 85 6.53 1.47 14.21
C THR A 85 6.38 2.98 14.38
N LEU A 86 7.26 3.62 15.15
CA LEU A 86 7.19 5.07 15.38
C LEU A 86 7.49 5.85 14.09
N LYS A 87 8.49 5.40 13.31
CA LYS A 87 8.81 6.03 12.03
C LYS A 87 7.70 5.84 11.00
N VAL A 88 7.04 4.68 11.00
CA VAL A 88 5.86 4.44 10.14
C VAL A 88 4.73 5.41 10.48
N ILE A 89 4.48 5.68 11.77
CA ILE A 89 3.47 6.65 12.19
C ILE A 89 3.84 8.07 11.74
N GLU A 90 5.10 8.47 11.92
CA GLU A 90 5.61 9.77 11.48
C GLU A 90 5.41 9.96 9.97
N ASN A 91 5.90 9.00 9.17
CA ASN A 91 5.79 9.03 7.72
C ASN A 91 4.32 9.01 7.25
N SER A 92 3.46 8.25 7.92
CA SER A 92 2.04 8.18 7.60
C SER A 92 1.31 9.49 7.88
N LYS A 93 1.59 10.14 9.01
CA LYS A 93 1.07 11.48 9.33
C LYS A 93 1.56 12.53 8.35
N LYS A 94 2.82 12.42 7.92
CA LYS A 94 3.38 13.32 6.91
C LYS A 94 2.66 13.14 5.58
N ALA A 95 2.50 11.91 5.10
CA ALA A 95 1.75 11.61 3.87
C ALA A 95 0.30 12.11 3.95
N GLU A 96 -0.37 11.92 5.11
CA GLU A 96 -1.70 12.46 5.38
C GLU A 96 -1.73 13.99 5.22
N SER A 97 -0.75 14.70 5.77
CA SER A 97 -0.63 16.16 5.63
C SER A 97 -0.36 16.64 4.20
N LEU A 98 0.19 15.79 3.35
CA LEU A 98 0.42 16.05 1.94
C LEU A 98 -0.81 15.79 1.05
N GLY A 99 -1.90 15.24 1.63
CA GLY A 99 -3.19 15.08 0.96
C GLY A 99 -3.37 13.78 0.18
N VAL A 100 -2.72 12.68 0.59
CA VAL A 100 -2.98 11.36 -0.01
C VAL A 100 -4.33 10.79 0.44
N ASP A 101 -4.88 9.85 -0.34
CA ASP A 101 -6.19 9.24 -0.07
C ASP A 101 -6.12 7.97 0.76
N GLY A 102 -4.93 7.37 0.88
CA GLY A 102 -4.69 6.13 1.61
C GLY A 102 -3.22 5.82 1.81
N LEU A 103 -2.96 4.83 2.65
CA LEU A 103 -1.63 4.40 3.04
C LEU A 103 -1.42 2.93 2.67
N LEU A 104 -0.30 2.59 2.04
CA LEU A 104 0.17 1.22 1.83
C LEU A 104 1.28 0.93 2.83
N ILE A 105 1.05 -0.02 3.75
CA ILE A 105 1.97 -0.31 4.85
C ILE A 105 2.45 -1.76 4.75
N VAL A 106 3.72 -1.91 4.32
CA VAL A 106 4.39 -3.21 4.26
C VAL A 106 4.70 -3.73 5.67
N THR A 107 4.71 -5.05 5.83
CA THR A 107 5.12 -5.69 7.10
C THR A 107 6.53 -5.25 7.50
N PRO A 108 6.83 -5.18 8.81
CA PRO A 108 8.21 -5.00 9.29
C PRO A 108 9.14 -6.05 8.69
N TYR A 109 10.14 -5.58 7.95
CA TYR A 109 11.12 -6.42 7.26
C TYR A 109 12.43 -6.48 8.04
N TYR A 110 13.31 -7.43 7.67
CA TYR A 110 14.66 -7.63 8.21
C TYR A 110 14.66 -8.18 9.64
N ASN A 111 14.19 -7.43 10.65
CA ASN A 111 14.13 -7.84 12.08
C ASN A 111 12.98 -8.81 12.41
N LYS A 112 12.10 -9.13 11.45
CA LYS A 112 11.00 -10.11 11.50
C LYS A 112 10.24 -10.15 12.83
N CYS A 113 8.98 -9.81 12.83
CA CYS A 113 8.12 -9.91 14.02
C CYS A 113 7.23 -11.17 13.97
N THR A 114 6.68 -11.53 15.12
CA THR A 114 5.64 -12.58 15.23
C THR A 114 4.29 -12.05 14.75
N GLN A 115 3.30 -12.92 14.53
CA GLN A 115 1.93 -12.51 14.19
C GLN A 115 1.31 -11.58 15.24
N LYS A 116 1.54 -11.87 16.52
CA LYS A 116 1.13 -10.98 17.62
C LYS A 116 1.81 -9.60 17.52
N GLY A 117 3.10 -9.58 17.17
CA GLY A 117 3.84 -8.35 16.93
C GLY A 117 3.29 -7.56 15.74
N LEU A 118 2.88 -8.24 14.65
CA LEU A 118 2.20 -7.61 13.51
C LEU A 118 0.89 -6.95 13.93
N ILE A 119 0.06 -7.65 14.69
CA ILE A 119 -1.22 -7.13 15.17
C ILE A 119 -0.99 -5.85 15.98
N GLU A 120 -0.06 -5.85 16.92
CA GLU A 120 0.23 -4.67 17.73
C GLU A 120 0.85 -3.52 16.91
N HIS A 121 1.76 -3.83 15.98
CA HIS A 121 2.33 -2.85 15.05
C HIS A 121 1.24 -2.10 14.29
N TYR A 122 0.34 -2.83 13.61
CA TYR A 122 -0.72 -2.21 12.81
C TYR A 122 -1.79 -1.53 13.68
N LYS A 123 -2.13 -2.08 14.85
CA LYS A 123 -3.05 -1.44 15.80
C LYS A 123 -2.55 -0.06 16.25
N ILE A 124 -1.26 0.02 16.60
CA ILE A 124 -0.67 1.29 17.05
C ILE A 124 -0.66 2.30 15.90
N ILE A 125 -0.29 1.88 14.69
CA ILE A 125 -0.31 2.76 13.51
C ILE A 125 -1.74 3.24 13.23
N ALA A 126 -2.69 2.31 13.12
CA ALA A 126 -4.09 2.61 12.82
C ALA A 126 -4.73 3.60 13.82
N LYS A 127 -4.34 3.52 15.09
CA LYS A 127 -4.79 4.46 16.14
C LYS A 127 -4.24 5.87 15.95
N ASN A 128 -3.13 6.04 15.24
CA ASN A 128 -2.41 7.31 15.13
C ASN A 128 -2.61 8.03 13.79
N VAL A 129 -3.36 7.44 12.85
CA VAL A 129 -3.67 8.01 11.53
C VAL A 129 -5.16 7.92 11.28
N SER A 130 -5.70 8.83 10.45
CA SER A 130 -7.12 8.82 10.09
C SER A 130 -7.39 8.19 8.72
N LEU A 131 -6.38 8.10 7.87
CA LEU A 131 -6.50 7.58 6.51
C LEU A 131 -6.73 6.06 6.47
N PRO A 132 -7.38 5.57 5.41
CA PRO A 132 -7.49 4.14 5.14
C PRO A 132 -6.12 3.51 4.94
N ILE A 133 -5.93 2.33 5.55
CA ILE A 133 -4.70 1.54 5.48
C ILE A 133 -4.94 0.31 4.61
N ILE A 134 -4.04 0.09 3.65
CA ILE A 134 -3.87 -1.16 2.92
C ILE A 134 -2.67 -1.89 3.54
N LEU A 135 -2.90 -3.04 4.14
CA LEU A 135 -1.82 -3.93 4.58
C LEU A 135 -1.05 -4.44 3.35
N TYR A 136 0.26 -4.61 3.46
CA TYR A 136 1.03 -5.19 2.36
C TYR A 136 1.83 -6.41 2.84
N SER A 137 1.42 -7.60 2.39
CA SER A 137 2.07 -8.88 2.65
C SER A 137 2.90 -9.31 1.46
N VAL A 138 4.23 -9.29 1.59
CA VAL A 138 5.19 -9.70 0.54
C VAL A 138 6.34 -10.49 1.15
N PRO A 139 6.08 -11.72 1.61
CA PRO A 139 7.03 -12.51 2.40
C PRO A 139 8.34 -12.81 1.66
N SER A 140 8.34 -12.87 0.33
CA SER A 140 9.55 -13.03 -0.48
C SER A 140 10.57 -11.90 -0.31
N ARG A 141 10.12 -10.70 0.08
CA ARG A 141 10.97 -9.52 0.31
C ARG A 141 11.18 -9.23 1.79
N THR A 142 10.15 -9.42 2.61
CA THR A 142 10.18 -9.05 4.02
C THR A 142 10.61 -10.17 4.95
N GLY A 143 10.45 -11.42 4.52
CA GLY A 143 10.61 -12.60 5.36
C GLY A 143 9.47 -12.76 6.40
N VAL A 144 8.39 -11.97 6.29
CA VAL A 144 7.23 -12.00 7.19
C VAL A 144 5.95 -12.07 6.38
N ASN A 145 5.14 -13.08 6.63
CA ASN A 145 3.82 -13.27 6.03
C ASN A 145 2.72 -12.83 7.00
N ILE A 146 1.68 -12.18 6.51
CA ILE A 146 0.47 -11.92 7.29
C ILE A 146 -0.45 -13.12 7.11
N LEU A 147 -0.63 -13.91 8.17
CA LEU A 147 -1.48 -15.09 8.11
C LEU A 147 -2.98 -14.72 8.08
N PRO A 148 -3.87 -15.61 7.57
CA PRO A 148 -5.30 -15.34 7.46
C PRO A 148 -5.96 -14.93 8.78
N GLU A 149 -5.60 -15.58 9.90
CA GLU A 149 -6.14 -15.24 11.23
C GLU A 149 -5.66 -13.85 11.69
N THR A 150 -4.44 -13.46 11.31
CA THR A 150 -3.93 -12.11 11.57
C THR A 150 -4.69 -11.07 10.75
N CYS A 151 -5.01 -11.37 9.48
CA CYS A 151 -5.88 -10.55 8.65
C CYS A 151 -7.26 -10.38 9.29
N LEU A 152 -7.85 -11.48 9.81
CA LEU A 152 -9.14 -11.46 10.51
C LEU A 152 -9.11 -10.53 11.74
N GLU A 153 -8.05 -10.60 12.56
CA GLU A 153 -7.92 -9.68 13.70
C GLU A 153 -7.75 -8.22 13.28
N LEU A 154 -6.94 -7.97 12.26
CA LEU A 154 -6.70 -6.61 11.75
C LEU A 154 -7.91 -6.04 11.01
N SER A 155 -8.73 -6.88 10.37
CA SER A 155 -9.96 -6.46 9.68
C SER A 155 -11.02 -5.86 10.63
N LYS A 156 -10.92 -6.11 11.94
CA LYS A 156 -11.80 -5.51 12.97
C LYS A 156 -11.51 -4.02 13.22
N ILE A 157 -10.38 -3.50 12.75
CA ILE A 157 -9.96 -2.12 12.94
C ILE A 157 -10.53 -1.28 11.79
N ASP A 158 -11.27 -0.22 12.10
CA ASP A 158 -12.10 0.52 11.15
C ASP A 158 -11.33 1.05 9.93
N ASN A 159 -10.19 1.66 10.14
CA ASN A 159 -9.38 2.25 9.06
C ASN A 159 -8.38 1.27 8.40
N ILE A 160 -8.31 0.01 8.83
CA ILE A 160 -7.66 -1.06 8.04
C ILE A 160 -8.71 -1.60 7.07
N VAL A 161 -8.57 -1.24 5.79
CA VAL A 161 -9.64 -1.46 4.80
C VAL A 161 -9.32 -2.53 3.77
N ALA A 162 -8.04 -2.85 3.57
CA ALA A 162 -7.62 -3.79 2.55
C ALA A 162 -6.30 -4.47 2.86
N ILE A 163 -6.02 -5.53 2.11
CA ILE A 163 -4.69 -6.14 1.99
C ILE A 163 -4.27 -6.20 0.52
N LYS A 164 -3.03 -5.78 0.23
CA LYS A 164 -2.31 -6.13 -0.98
C LYS A 164 -1.54 -7.41 -0.70
N GLU A 165 -2.01 -8.52 -1.30
CA GLU A 165 -1.51 -9.85 -1.05
C GLU A 165 -0.52 -10.26 -2.15
N ALA A 166 0.71 -10.53 -1.76
CA ALA A 166 1.82 -10.90 -2.65
C ALA A 166 2.62 -12.11 -2.13
N SER A 167 1.96 -13.01 -1.40
CA SER A 167 2.62 -14.26 -0.96
C SER A 167 2.84 -15.26 -2.09
N GLY A 168 2.04 -15.16 -3.14
CA GLY A 168 1.98 -16.16 -4.21
C GLY A 168 1.12 -17.38 -3.86
N ASN A 169 0.47 -17.41 -2.70
CA ASN A 169 -0.33 -18.53 -2.21
C ASN A 169 -1.84 -18.26 -2.36
N LEU A 170 -2.43 -18.76 -3.44
CA LEU A 170 -3.87 -18.60 -3.72
C LEU A 170 -4.77 -19.28 -2.67
N SER A 171 -4.31 -20.35 -2.03
CA SER A 171 -5.05 -20.97 -0.93
C SER A 171 -5.16 -20.01 0.26
N GLN A 172 -4.09 -19.28 0.57
CA GLN A 172 -4.11 -18.23 1.60
C GLN A 172 -5.06 -17.08 1.20
N VAL A 173 -5.07 -16.66 -0.07
CA VAL A 173 -6.01 -15.64 -0.56
C VAL A 173 -7.45 -16.09 -0.36
N ALA A 174 -7.78 -17.34 -0.71
CA ALA A 174 -9.11 -17.91 -0.52
C ALA A 174 -9.52 -17.93 0.96
N GLU A 175 -8.60 -18.29 1.84
CA GLU A 175 -8.83 -18.31 3.28
C GLU A 175 -9.04 -16.91 3.86
N ILE A 176 -8.26 -15.92 3.44
CA ILE A 176 -8.46 -14.50 3.80
C ILE A 176 -9.84 -14.03 3.34
N ALA A 177 -10.22 -14.32 2.09
CA ALA A 177 -11.53 -13.95 1.54
C ALA A 177 -12.67 -14.57 2.36
N HIS A 178 -12.56 -15.85 2.75
CA HIS A 178 -13.54 -16.54 3.57
C HIS A 178 -13.65 -15.96 4.98
N LEU A 179 -12.51 -15.81 5.68
CA LEU A 179 -12.49 -15.37 7.08
C LEU A 179 -12.84 -13.90 7.26
N CYS A 180 -12.34 -13.04 6.39
CA CYS A 180 -12.52 -11.59 6.51
C CYS A 180 -13.81 -11.10 5.84
N SER A 181 -14.32 -11.82 4.83
CA SER A 181 -15.54 -11.46 4.08
C SER A 181 -15.51 -9.95 3.71
N ASP A 182 -16.61 -9.23 3.94
CA ASP A 182 -16.76 -7.79 3.64
C ASP A 182 -15.93 -6.84 4.55
N ASN A 183 -15.17 -7.41 5.50
CA ASN A 183 -14.39 -6.62 6.45
C ASN A 183 -12.93 -6.37 6.03
N LEU A 184 -12.49 -6.90 4.88
CA LEU A 184 -11.17 -6.61 4.33
C LEU A 184 -11.19 -6.81 2.81
N ASN A 185 -10.94 -5.74 2.05
CA ASN A 185 -10.80 -5.84 0.60
C ASN A 185 -9.46 -6.49 0.24
N ILE A 186 -9.41 -7.19 -0.89
CA ILE A 186 -8.19 -7.88 -1.35
C ILE A 186 -7.75 -7.30 -2.69
N TYR A 187 -6.47 -6.93 -2.79
CA TYR A 187 -5.79 -6.59 -4.03
C TYR A 187 -4.65 -7.58 -4.29
N SER A 188 -4.46 -7.96 -5.54
CA SER A 188 -3.28 -8.73 -5.92
C SER A 188 -2.02 -7.86 -5.82
N GLY A 189 -0.94 -8.43 -5.30
CA GLY A 189 0.39 -7.82 -5.35
C GLY A 189 1.27 -8.45 -6.43
N ASN A 190 0.76 -9.47 -7.15
CA ASN A 190 1.43 -10.21 -8.20
C ASN A 190 0.63 -10.12 -9.50
N ASP A 191 1.25 -9.66 -10.58
CA ASP A 191 0.59 -9.42 -11.87
C ASP A 191 0.06 -10.72 -12.51
N ASP A 192 0.75 -11.84 -12.31
CA ASP A 192 0.35 -13.17 -12.79
C ASP A 192 -0.81 -13.79 -12.02
N GLN A 193 -1.19 -13.23 -10.88
CA GLN A 193 -2.26 -13.72 -10.02
C GLN A 193 -3.52 -12.84 -10.00
N VAL A 194 -3.58 -11.81 -10.84
CA VAL A 194 -4.73 -10.88 -10.88
C VAL A 194 -6.04 -11.63 -11.12
N LEU A 195 -6.12 -12.45 -12.16
CA LEU A 195 -7.35 -13.19 -12.49
C LEU A 195 -7.80 -14.17 -11.39
N PRO A 196 -6.91 -15.02 -10.84
CA PRO A 196 -7.26 -15.85 -9.70
C PRO A 196 -7.75 -15.05 -8.49
N VAL A 197 -7.09 -13.94 -8.15
CA VAL A 197 -7.47 -13.10 -7.01
C VAL A 197 -8.85 -12.47 -7.24
N LEU A 198 -9.13 -11.97 -8.45
CA LEU A 198 -10.45 -11.46 -8.81
C LEU A 198 -11.54 -12.54 -8.70
N SER A 199 -11.26 -13.79 -9.10
CA SER A 199 -12.22 -14.89 -8.99
C SER A 199 -12.53 -15.28 -7.53
N LEU A 200 -11.63 -14.95 -6.61
CA LEU A 200 -11.80 -15.14 -5.16
C LEU A 200 -12.44 -13.92 -4.46
N GLY A 201 -12.93 -12.93 -5.22
CA GLY A 201 -13.58 -11.75 -4.68
C GLY A 201 -12.64 -10.55 -4.47
N GLY A 202 -11.41 -10.60 -4.97
CA GLY A 202 -10.50 -9.45 -4.97
C GLY A 202 -11.03 -8.30 -5.83
N LEU A 203 -10.56 -7.08 -5.57
CA LEU A 203 -11.04 -5.86 -6.22
C LEU A 203 -10.13 -5.36 -7.35
N GLY A 204 -8.91 -5.88 -7.46
CA GLY A 204 -7.94 -5.42 -8.47
C GLY A 204 -6.49 -5.76 -8.12
N VAL A 205 -5.54 -4.96 -8.61
CA VAL A 205 -4.09 -5.11 -8.47
C VAL A 205 -3.45 -3.78 -8.10
#